data_aab9a492b32e6ff395f7aedb5bb42fb6
#
_entry.id   aab9a492b32e6ff395f7aedb5bb42fb6
#
_cell.length_a   1.000
_cell.length_b   1.000
_cell.length_c   1.000
_cell.angle_alpha   90.00
_cell.angle_beta   90.00
_cell.angle_gamma   90.00
#
_symmetry.space_group_name_H-M   'P 1'
#
loop_
_entity.id
_entity.type
_entity.pdbx_description
1 polymer ?
#
loop_
_entity_poly.entity_id
_entity_poly.type
_entity_poly.pdbx_seq_one_letter_code
_entity_poly.pdbx_strand_id
1 'polypeptide(L)'
;MKKYLTEREMQKDFLLKDGDYKSTKEILERIAKYVPDNNIFAELDENKNIIYHNSVDVLNDVENLGDGLIAMGLESKHIAISAENSYLYVISDLCISGGVGVVTPIDKDAPEELLITLLNKCDADAIICSKYVLNKINNIKDKCKRLKTIITIDEKIDNLPFISEIMEVGNNPKNKGVYHNKELDLSAPAKLLFTSGTTGANKCVVLSQNNLAANTINCMDSIKVEKDIENTSMSILPMHHATEINTHLMGRIASGRLTYINDSMKNMMTNIKIFKPSVITVVPMIANSFYANIWLNAKRAGLDEKLKEGIKISNSLLAQGIDKRDEIFKDVYAPFGGNLREIVVGGAVLNPEVVKGLSDFGIFIVNGYGITECGPLISMNADTLNEVYSVGKVCPGLTAKLKNINEEGVGELCIKGKSVSLGYYKDEEATKNAFDEDGYFNTGDLARIGDDGLIFLTGRKKNAIVLANGKNISPEEIETEIQNTIPYCKDIVVYTAQHKNNTILCAGIYIEDENIRQSRTKIRDDFNELNKKLPNYKQIQYINLPNVEYIKTSTRKIKRDTVLNNHNFETGIKL
;
A
#
# COMPACT_ATOMS: atom_id res chain seq x y z
N MET A 1 13.23 9.80 28.84
CA MET A 1 13.56 9.26 27.51
C MET A 1 12.42 8.32 27.12
N LYS A 2 11.63 8.68 26.11
CA LYS A 2 10.54 7.81 25.62
C LYS A 2 11.17 6.50 25.15
N LYS A 3 10.64 5.37 25.63
CA LYS A 3 11.17 4.06 25.24
C LYS A 3 10.36 3.53 24.06
N TYR A 4 10.97 3.55 22.88
CA TYR A 4 10.41 2.92 21.69
C TYR A 4 10.85 1.45 21.62
N LEU A 5 9.90 0.56 21.39
CA LEU A 5 10.10 -0.87 21.23
C LEU A 5 9.44 -1.32 19.92
N THR A 6 9.96 -2.38 19.29
CA THR A 6 9.22 -3.02 18.21
C THR A 6 7.95 -3.68 18.77
N GLU A 7 6.94 -3.84 17.93
CA GLU A 7 5.74 -4.59 18.33
C GLU A 7 6.11 -6.00 18.78
N ARG A 8 7.09 -6.64 18.13
CA ARG A 8 7.56 -7.96 18.52
C ARG A 8 8.21 -7.95 19.90
N GLU A 9 9.05 -6.98 20.22
CA GLU A 9 9.66 -6.84 21.56
C GLU A 9 8.59 -6.67 22.65
N MET A 10 7.52 -5.93 22.36
CA MET A 10 6.41 -5.74 23.31
C MET A 10 5.58 -6.99 23.51
N GLN A 11 5.44 -7.83 22.47
CA GLN A 11 4.61 -9.03 22.49
C GLN A 11 5.38 -10.31 22.84
N LYS A 12 6.72 -10.24 22.99
CA LYS A 12 7.58 -11.41 23.17
C LYS A 12 7.18 -12.30 24.33
N ASP A 13 6.88 -11.72 25.47
CA ASP A 13 6.54 -12.45 26.70
C ASP A 13 5.04 -12.70 26.83
N PHE A 14 4.27 -12.37 25.82
CA PHE A 14 2.81 -12.43 25.83
C PHE A 14 2.26 -13.17 24.60
N LEU A 15 1.99 -12.46 23.50
CA LEU A 15 1.41 -13.07 22.30
C LEU A 15 2.37 -14.00 21.55
N LEU A 16 3.67 -13.74 21.64
CA LEU A 16 4.72 -14.52 20.98
C LEU A 16 5.50 -15.45 21.94
N LYS A 17 5.02 -15.65 23.16
CA LYS A 17 5.66 -16.53 24.14
C LYS A 17 5.80 -17.99 23.67
N ASP A 18 4.90 -18.44 22.80
CA ASP A 18 4.91 -19.78 22.21
C ASP A 18 5.63 -19.82 20.85
N GLY A 19 6.45 -18.80 20.54
CA GLY A 19 7.17 -18.65 19.28
C GLY A 19 6.41 -17.83 18.23
N ASP A 20 6.99 -17.72 17.05
CA ASP A 20 6.42 -16.97 15.93
C ASP A 20 5.13 -17.60 15.40
N TYR A 21 4.28 -16.76 14.83
CA TYR A 21 3.08 -17.21 14.14
C TYR A 21 3.43 -18.04 12.90
N LYS A 22 2.66 -19.09 12.65
CA LYS A 22 2.82 -19.99 11.49
C LYS A 22 1.76 -19.74 10.40
N SER A 23 0.61 -19.17 10.77
CA SER A 23 -0.49 -18.89 9.86
C SER A 23 -1.31 -17.68 10.31
N THR A 24 -2.11 -17.12 9.40
CA THR A 24 -3.07 -16.06 9.73
C THR A 24 -4.18 -16.56 10.68
N LYS A 25 -4.56 -17.83 10.56
CA LYS A 25 -5.51 -18.49 11.47
C LYS A 25 -4.95 -18.53 12.89
N GLU A 26 -3.70 -19.00 13.07
CA GLU A 26 -3.05 -19.05 14.39
C GLU A 26 -2.91 -17.65 15.02
N ILE A 27 -2.70 -16.59 14.22
CA ILE A 27 -2.68 -15.21 14.71
C ILE A 27 -4.01 -14.90 15.42
N LEU A 28 -5.14 -15.12 14.76
CA LEU A 28 -6.46 -14.86 15.35
C LEU A 28 -6.73 -15.70 16.59
N GLU A 29 -6.41 -17.00 16.56
CA GLU A 29 -6.57 -17.89 17.70
C GLU A 29 -5.80 -17.42 18.92
N ARG A 30 -4.53 -16.97 18.71
CA ARG A 30 -3.70 -16.44 19.81
C ARG A 30 -4.23 -15.11 20.34
N ILE A 31 -4.64 -14.18 19.46
CA ILE A 31 -5.20 -12.91 19.86
C ILE A 31 -6.47 -13.11 20.69
N ALA A 32 -7.40 -13.93 20.22
CA ALA A 32 -8.63 -14.26 20.96
C ALA A 32 -8.34 -14.94 22.31
N LYS A 33 -7.30 -15.77 22.38
CA LYS A 33 -6.88 -16.45 23.63
C LYS A 33 -6.26 -15.51 24.66
N TYR A 34 -5.39 -14.59 24.22
CA TYR A 34 -4.55 -13.80 25.14
C TYR A 34 -5.07 -12.40 25.40
N VAL A 35 -5.88 -11.84 24.51
CA VAL A 35 -6.49 -10.51 24.62
C VAL A 35 -7.99 -10.56 24.22
N PRO A 36 -8.80 -11.40 24.87
CA PRO A 36 -10.19 -11.69 24.46
C PRO A 36 -11.06 -10.43 24.39
N ASP A 37 -10.86 -9.49 25.28
CA ASP A 37 -11.69 -8.29 25.42
C ASP A 37 -11.16 -7.10 24.58
N ASN A 38 -10.01 -7.23 23.92
CA ASN A 38 -9.47 -6.16 23.09
C ASN A 38 -10.33 -5.99 21.83
N ASN A 39 -10.83 -4.77 21.65
CA ASN A 39 -11.40 -4.38 20.35
C ASN A 39 -10.27 -4.32 19.33
N ILE A 40 -10.34 -5.11 18.27
CA ILE A 40 -9.34 -5.13 17.19
C ILE A 40 -9.87 -4.51 15.90
N PHE A 41 -11.19 -4.42 15.74
CA PHE A 41 -11.84 -3.67 14.68
C PHE A 41 -12.95 -2.77 15.19
N ALA A 42 -13.19 -1.69 14.45
CA ALA A 42 -14.40 -0.90 14.59
C ALA A 42 -14.80 -0.28 13.25
N GLU A 43 -16.10 -0.14 13.04
CA GLU A 43 -16.68 0.50 11.85
C GLU A 43 -17.87 1.38 12.23
N LEU A 44 -18.43 2.13 11.30
CA LEU A 44 -19.64 2.93 11.52
C LEU A 44 -20.88 2.17 11.04
N ASP A 45 -21.92 2.17 11.86
CA ASP A 45 -23.24 1.76 11.43
C ASP A 45 -23.90 2.82 10.51
N GLU A 46 -25.09 2.52 10.02
CA GLU A 46 -25.89 3.43 9.16
C GLU A 46 -26.22 4.77 9.84
N ASN A 47 -26.25 4.78 11.18
CA ASN A 47 -26.53 5.96 12.00
C ASN A 47 -25.25 6.71 12.43
N LYS A 48 -24.07 6.30 11.94
CA LYS A 48 -22.75 6.83 12.28
C LYS A 48 -22.33 6.55 13.74
N ASN A 49 -22.88 5.55 14.40
CA ASN A 49 -22.38 5.05 15.67
C ASN A 49 -21.20 4.11 15.41
N ILE A 50 -20.22 4.09 16.33
CA ILE A 50 -19.08 3.18 16.24
C ILE A 50 -19.50 1.82 16.78
N ILE A 51 -19.37 0.78 15.97
CA ILE A 51 -19.52 -0.62 16.34
C ILE A 51 -18.13 -1.19 16.55
N TYR A 52 -17.89 -1.81 17.68
CA TYR A 52 -16.63 -2.45 18.03
C TYR A 52 -16.74 -3.97 17.91
N HIS A 53 -15.67 -4.60 17.41
CA HIS A 53 -15.51 -6.04 17.34
C HIS A 53 -14.28 -6.44 18.15
N ASN A 54 -14.50 -7.18 19.25
CA ASN A 54 -13.40 -7.69 20.05
C ASN A 54 -12.77 -8.92 19.39
N SER A 55 -11.63 -9.34 19.90
CA SER A 55 -10.86 -10.42 19.28
C SER A 55 -11.57 -11.78 19.27
N VAL A 56 -12.41 -12.05 20.27
CA VAL A 56 -13.24 -13.29 20.34
C VAL A 56 -14.36 -13.23 19.30
N ASP A 57 -15.04 -12.08 19.18
CA ASP A 57 -16.09 -11.89 18.19
C ASP A 57 -15.53 -12.08 16.77
N VAL A 58 -14.36 -11.48 16.47
CA VAL A 58 -13.70 -11.63 15.17
C VAL A 58 -13.34 -13.09 14.87
N LEU A 59 -12.79 -13.83 15.86
CA LEU A 59 -12.50 -15.25 15.68
C LEU A 59 -13.77 -16.06 15.41
N ASN A 60 -14.82 -15.84 16.20
CA ASN A 60 -16.11 -16.51 16.03
C ASN A 60 -16.73 -16.23 14.65
N ASP A 61 -16.66 -14.99 14.19
CA ASP A 61 -17.20 -14.60 12.88
C ASP A 61 -16.41 -15.24 11.73
N VAL A 62 -15.08 -15.32 11.83
CA VAL A 62 -14.23 -16.03 10.87
C VAL A 62 -14.55 -17.53 10.85
N GLU A 63 -14.70 -18.16 12.02
CA GLU A 63 -15.04 -19.58 12.13
C GLU A 63 -16.45 -19.87 11.60
N ASN A 64 -17.45 -19.06 11.98
CA ASN A 64 -18.82 -19.22 11.51
C ASN A 64 -18.93 -19.05 9.99
N LEU A 65 -18.24 -18.06 9.43
CA LEU A 65 -18.20 -17.88 7.98
C LEU A 65 -17.48 -19.05 7.30
N GLY A 66 -16.37 -19.52 7.86
CA GLY A 66 -15.60 -20.66 7.36
C GLY A 66 -16.44 -21.95 7.35
N ASP A 67 -17.10 -22.26 8.45
CA ASP A 67 -18.00 -23.42 8.56
C ASP A 67 -19.16 -23.33 7.56
N GLY A 68 -19.74 -22.13 7.39
CA GLY A 68 -20.83 -21.90 6.43
C GLY A 68 -20.39 -22.09 4.98
N LEU A 69 -19.24 -21.54 4.59
CA LEU A 69 -18.70 -21.70 3.24
C LEU A 69 -18.34 -23.16 2.93
N ILE A 70 -17.79 -23.90 3.91
CA ILE A 70 -17.52 -25.34 3.79
C ILE A 70 -18.83 -26.10 3.61
N ALA A 71 -19.87 -25.82 4.41
CA ALA A 71 -21.19 -26.41 4.29
C ALA A 71 -21.84 -26.17 2.92
N MET A 72 -21.53 -25.05 2.25
CA MET A 72 -21.94 -24.77 0.88
C MET A 72 -21.11 -25.52 -0.19
N GLY A 73 -20.13 -26.31 0.19
CA GLY A 73 -19.25 -27.05 -0.74
C GLY A 73 -18.15 -26.20 -1.37
N LEU A 74 -17.79 -25.09 -0.75
CA LEU A 74 -16.72 -24.21 -1.22
C LEU A 74 -15.35 -24.55 -0.63
N GLU A 75 -15.22 -25.66 0.07
CA GLU A 75 -13.95 -26.16 0.57
C GLU A 75 -12.96 -26.40 -0.57
N SER A 76 -11.71 -25.96 -0.39
CA SER A 76 -10.62 -26.06 -1.36
C SER A 76 -10.91 -25.40 -2.72
N LYS A 77 -11.84 -24.43 -2.75
CA LYS A 77 -12.18 -23.65 -3.94
C LYS A 77 -11.41 -22.34 -4.00
N HIS A 78 -11.33 -21.77 -5.22
CA HIS A 78 -10.84 -20.43 -5.45
C HIS A 78 -12.02 -19.45 -5.32
N ILE A 79 -11.91 -18.54 -4.38
CA ILE A 79 -12.98 -17.59 -4.06
C ILE A 79 -12.45 -16.16 -4.25
N ALA A 80 -13.02 -15.44 -5.21
CA ALA A 80 -12.70 -14.03 -5.41
C ALA A 80 -13.48 -13.17 -4.40
N ILE A 81 -12.89 -12.04 -4.00
CA ILE A 81 -13.57 -10.98 -3.24
C ILE A 81 -13.46 -9.68 -4.02
N SER A 82 -14.59 -9.01 -4.28
CA SER A 82 -14.61 -7.71 -4.96
C SER A 82 -15.73 -6.85 -4.37
N ALA A 83 -15.37 -5.98 -3.42
CA ALA A 83 -16.29 -5.13 -2.66
C ALA A 83 -15.58 -3.90 -2.09
N GLU A 84 -16.35 -3.02 -1.46
CA GLU A 84 -15.89 -1.92 -0.64
C GLU A 84 -15.18 -2.44 0.62
N ASN A 85 -14.30 -1.59 1.20
CA ASN A 85 -13.71 -1.88 2.50
C ASN A 85 -14.80 -2.01 3.57
N SER A 86 -14.80 -3.11 4.31
CA SER A 86 -15.75 -3.39 5.39
C SER A 86 -15.21 -4.45 6.33
N TYR A 87 -15.79 -4.57 7.51
CA TYR A 87 -15.48 -5.65 8.44
C TYR A 87 -15.73 -7.03 7.81
N LEU A 88 -16.85 -7.19 7.09
CA LEU A 88 -17.17 -8.44 6.40
C LEU A 88 -16.16 -8.80 5.31
N TYR A 89 -15.54 -7.81 4.66
CA TYR A 89 -14.44 -8.06 3.73
C TYR A 89 -13.25 -8.70 4.44
N VAL A 90 -12.86 -8.13 5.60
CA VAL A 90 -11.70 -8.63 6.37
C VAL A 90 -11.92 -10.06 6.83
N ILE A 91 -13.06 -10.36 7.45
CA ILE A 91 -13.33 -11.73 7.92
C ILE A 91 -13.46 -12.73 6.76
N SER A 92 -13.95 -12.29 5.58
CA SER A 92 -14.00 -13.12 4.37
C SER A 92 -12.60 -13.48 3.88
N ASP A 93 -11.70 -12.52 3.80
CA ASP A 93 -10.31 -12.77 3.39
C ASP A 93 -9.59 -13.70 4.37
N LEU A 94 -9.77 -13.46 5.67
CA LEU A 94 -9.16 -14.25 6.74
C LEU A 94 -9.68 -15.69 6.75
N CYS A 95 -10.99 -15.92 6.66
CA CYS A 95 -11.54 -17.27 6.70
C CYS A 95 -11.20 -18.06 5.44
N ILE A 96 -11.24 -17.44 4.25
CA ILE A 96 -10.94 -18.15 3.01
C ILE A 96 -9.46 -18.54 3.00
N SER A 97 -8.55 -17.59 3.20
CA SER A 97 -7.11 -17.87 3.23
C SER A 97 -6.70 -18.75 4.42
N GLY A 98 -7.39 -18.64 5.55
CA GLY A 98 -7.11 -19.35 6.79
C GLY A 98 -7.66 -20.78 6.84
N GLY A 99 -8.31 -21.30 5.77
CA GLY A 99 -8.71 -22.70 5.78
C GLY A 99 -9.82 -23.11 4.81
N VAL A 100 -10.65 -22.20 4.30
CA VAL A 100 -11.69 -22.58 3.33
C VAL A 100 -11.08 -22.94 1.98
N GLY A 101 -10.17 -22.08 1.45
CA GLY A 101 -9.61 -22.28 0.12
C GLY A 101 -8.56 -21.24 -0.26
N VAL A 102 -8.58 -20.81 -1.52
CA VAL A 102 -7.65 -19.80 -2.04
C VAL A 102 -8.41 -18.51 -2.29
N VAL A 103 -8.06 -17.42 -1.58
CA VAL A 103 -8.70 -16.12 -1.76
C VAL A 103 -8.03 -15.31 -2.87
N THR A 104 -8.84 -14.60 -3.66
CA THR A 104 -8.34 -13.67 -4.69
C THR A 104 -9.05 -12.32 -4.55
N PRO A 105 -8.46 -11.36 -3.84
CA PRO A 105 -8.94 -9.98 -3.81
C PRO A 105 -8.84 -9.31 -5.19
N ILE A 106 -9.94 -8.69 -5.65
CA ILE A 106 -10.04 -8.01 -6.96
C ILE A 106 -10.58 -6.60 -6.76
N ASP A 107 -10.02 -5.64 -7.50
CA ASP A 107 -10.46 -4.26 -7.50
C ASP A 107 -11.95 -4.16 -7.91
N LYS A 108 -12.80 -3.61 -7.05
CA LYS A 108 -14.23 -3.40 -7.31
C LYS A 108 -14.49 -2.47 -8.50
N ASP A 109 -13.55 -1.58 -8.79
CA ASP A 109 -13.65 -0.62 -9.88
C ASP A 109 -13.13 -1.17 -11.21
N ALA A 110 -12.63 -2.43 -11.23
CA ALA A 110 -12.19 -3.08 -12.45
C ALA A 110 -13.30 -3.08 -13.53
N PRO A 111 -12.97 -2.73 -14.80
CA PRO A 111 -13.91 -2.87 -15.93
C PRO A 111 -14.31 -4.33 -16.16
N GLU A 112 -15.47 -4.56 -16.77
CA GLU A 112 -16.01 -5.90 -17.02
C GLU A 112 -15.02 -6.83 -17.77
N GLU A 113 -14.36 -6.34 -18.81
CA GLU A 113 -13.38 -7.12 -19.57
C GLU A 113 -12.18 -7.55 -18.73
N LEU A 114 -11.73 -6.67 -17.84
CA LEU A 114 -10.67 -6.99 -16.90
C LEU A 114 -11.15 -8.02 -15.85
N LEU A 115 -12.37 -7.87 -15.33
CA LEU A 115 -12.97 -8.83 -14.39
C LEU A 115 -13.05 -10.23 -15.00
N ILE A 116 -13.49 -10.36 -16.28
CA ILE A 116 -13.49 -11.65 -16.99
C ILE A 116 -12.09 -12.25 -17.03
N THR A 117 -11.09 -11.43 -17.38
CA THR A 117 -9.70 -11.86 -17.47
C THR A 117 -9.18 -12.35 -16.12
N LEU A 118 -9.40 -11.59 -15.04
CA LEU A 118 -8.91 -11.88 -13.70
C LEU A 118 -9.60 -13.13 -13.12
N LEU A 119 -10.94 -13.20 -13.19
CA LEU A 119 -11.71 -14.35 -12.69
C LEU A 119 -11.35 -15.66 -13.40
N ASN A 120 -11.13 -15.61 -14.72
CA ASN A 120 -10.67 -16.78 -15.46
C ASN A 120 -9.21 -17.14 -15.15
N LYS A 121 -8.34 -16.16 -14.93
CA LYS A 121 -6.92 -16.41 -14.65
C LYS A 121 -6.70 -16.99 -13.26
N CYS A 122 -7.48 -16.58 -12.26
CA CYS A 122 -7.40 -17.15 -10.92
C CYS A 122 -8.28 -18.39 -10.72
N ASP A 123 -8.96 -18.89 -11.77
CA ASP A 123 -9.89 -20.04 -11.69
C ASP A 123 -10.99 -19.87 -10.64
N ALA A 124 -11.56 -18.69 -10.49
CA ALA A 124 -12.56 -18.43 -9.48
C ALA A 124 -13.80 -19.36 -9.63
N ASP A 125 -14.05 -20.17 -8.61
CA ASP A 125 -15.24 -21.01 -8.49
C ASP A 125 -16.43 -20.21 -7.91
N ALA A 126 -16.12 -19.24 -7.04
CA ALA A 126 -17.08 -18.36 -6.40
C ALA A 126 -16.55 -16.91 -6.34
N ILE A 127 -17.48 -15.96 -6.19
CA ILE A 127 -17.17 -14.57 -5.89
C ILE A 127 -18.05 -14.06 -4.75
N ILE A 128 -17.41 -13.40 -3.77
CA ILE A 128 -18.08 -12.58 -2.76
C ILE A 128 -17.99 -11.13 -3.25
N CYS A 129 -19.13 -10.48 -3.47
CA CYS A 129 -19.14 -9.14 -4.06
C CYS A 129 -20.19 -8.23 -3.47
N SER A 130 -19.94 -6.91 -3.55
CA SER A 130 -20.94 -5.89 -3.23
C SER A 130 -22.00 -5.80 -4.34
N LYS A 131 -23.14 -5.21 -4.01
CA LYS A 131 -24.20 -4.91 -4.97
C LYS A 131 -23.69 -4.09 -6.17
N TYR A 132 -22.76 -3.18 -5.93
CA TYR A 132 -22.12 -2.40 -6.99
C TYR A 132 -21.41 -3.29 -8.01
N VAL A 133 -20.65 -4.29 -7.53
CA VAL A 133 -19.92 -5.22 -8.38
C VAL A 133 -20.86 -6.27 -8.99
N LEU A 134 -21.91 -6.68 -8.28
CA LEU A 134 -22.89 -7.67 -8.73
C LEU A 134 -23.50 -7.28 -10.10
N ASN A 135 -23.76 -6.01 -10.33
CA ASN A 135 -24.29 -5.53 -11.61
C ASN A 135 -23.32 -5.87 -12.77
N LYS A 136 -22.02 -5.69 -12.56
CA LYS A 136 -20.99 -6.08 -13.54
C LYS A 136 -20.92 -7.60 -13.71
N ILE A 137 -20.94 -8.36 -12.59
CA ILE A 137 -20.86 -9.82 -12.61
C ILE A 137 -22.03 -10.43 -13.38
N ASN A 138 -23.24 -9.91 -13.22
CA ASN A 138 -24.41 -10.40 -13.95
C ASN A 138 -24.26 -10.28 -15.48
N ASN A 139 -23.52 -9.26 -15.97
CA ASN A 139 -23.25 -9.05 -17.38
C ASN A 139 -22.18 -10.01 -17.95
N ILE A 140 -21.32 -10.55 -17.07
CA ILE A 140 -20.11 -11.28 -17.51
C ILE A 140 -20.06 -12.74 -17.05
N LYS A 141 -20.91 -13.18 -16.13
CA LYS A 141 -20.85 -14.50 -15.50
C LYS A 141 -20.75 -15.66 -16.51
N ASP A 142 -21.45 -15.55 -17.64
CA ASP A 142 -21.45 -16.59 -18.68
C ASP A 142 -20.09 -16.67 -19.44
N LYS A 143 -19.25 -15.66 -19.31
CA LYS A 143 -17.87 -15.61 -19.86
C LYS A 143 -16.82 -16.09 -18.84
N CYS A 144 -17.23 -16.32 -17.59
CA CYS A 144 -16.34 -16.77 -16.51
C CYS A 144 -16.44 -18.29 -16.39
N LYS A 145 -15.42 -19.00 -16.88
CA LYS A 145 -15.43 -20.46 -17.14
C LYS A 145 -15.77 -21.34 -15.94
N ARG A 146 -15.35 -20.94 -14.74
CA ARG A 146 -15.49 -21.72 -13.49
C ARG A 146 -16.46 -21.13 -12.48
N LEU A 147 -16.83 -19.86 -12.63
CA LEU A 147 -17.67 -19.13 -11.70
C LEU A 147 -19.08 -19.73 -11.62
N LYS A 148 -19.42 -20.32 -10.49
CA LYS A 148 -20.71 -20.97 -10.26
C LYS A 148 -21.51 -20.33 -9.14
N THR A 149 -20.82 -19.75 -8.15
CA THR A 149 -21.46 -19.22 -6.95
C THR A 149 -21.18 -17.73 -6.83
N ILE A 150 -22.22 -16.95 -6.63
CA ILE A 150 -22.14 -15.51 -6.36
C ILE A 150 -22.73 -15.28 -4.98
N ILE A 151 -21.97 -14.61 -4.11
CA ILE A 151 -22.35 -14.31 -2.72
C ILE A 151 -22.37 -12.80 -2.56
N THR A 152 -23.42 -12.24 -1.96
CA THR A 152 -23.47 -10.80 -1.66
C THR A 152 -22.94 -10.51 -0.26
N ILE A 153 -22.24 -9.37 -0.11
CA ILE A 153 -21.56 -9.03 1.15
C ILE A 153 -22.23 -7.88 1.91
N ASP A 154 -22.77 -6.90 1.20
CA ASP A 154 -23.27 -5.62 1.73
C ASP A 154 -24.79 -5.56 1.82
N GLU A 155 -25.49 -6.29 0.96
CA GLU A 155 -26.94 -6.27 0.87
C GLU A 155 -27.49 -7.66 0.50
N LYS A 156 -28.58 -8.04 1.16
CA LYS A 156 -29.30 -9.28 0.81
C LYS A 156 -30.04 -9.08 -0.51
N ILE A 157 -29.75 -9.95 -1.47
CA ILE A 157 -30.39 -9.96 -2.79
C ILE A 157 -31.16 -11.29 -2.95
N ASP A 158 -32.40 -11.22 -3.41
CA ASP A 158 -33.24 -12.39 -3.61
C ASP A 158 -32.55 -13.44 -4.50
N ASN A 159 -32.66 -14.70 -4.09
CA ASN A 159 -32.08 -15.86 -4.76
C ASN A 159 -30.55 -15.92 -4.80
N LEU A 160 -29.84 -15.05 -4.06
CA LEU A 160 -28.39 -15.14 -3.88
C LEU A 160 -28.06 -15.40 -2.41
N PRO A 161 -27.04 -16.21 -2.12
CA PRO A 161 -26.50 -16.34 -0.77
C PRO A 161 -26.01 -14.97 -0.26
N PHE A 162 -26.33 -14.65 0.99
CA PHE A 162 -25.87 -13.46 1.68
C PHE A 162 -24.92 -13.84 2.81
N ILE A 163 -23.83 -13.09 2.97
CA ILE A 163 -22.73 -13.47 3.84
C ILE A 163 -23.18 -13.69 5.30
N SER A 164 -24.08 -12.86 5.83
CA SER A 164 -24.57 -13.03 7.21
C SER A 164 -25.40 -14.32 7.37
N GLU A 165 -26.20 -14.71 6.36
CA GLU A 165 -26.93 -15.97 6.39
C GLU A 165 -26.00 -17.18 6.32
N ILE A 166 -24.89 -17.07 5.60
CA ILE A 166 -23.84 -18.11 5.55
C ILE A 166 -23.20 -18.27 6.92
N MET A 167 -22.93 -17.18 7.64
CA MET A 167 -22.43 -17.23 9.02
C MET A 167 -23.43 -17.91 9.97
N GLU A 168 -24.74 -17.65 9.82
CA GLU A 168 -25.79 -18.32 10.59
C GLU A 168 -25.80 -19.85 10.30
N VAL A 169 -25.64 -20.24 9.03
CA VAL A 169 -25.51 -21.66 8.64
C VAL A 169 -24.28 -22.28 9.30
N GLY A 170 -23.15 -21.60 9.34
CA GLY A 170 -21.93 -22.08 9.98
C GLY A 170 -22.07 -22.22 11.49
N ASN A 171 -22.76 -21.29 12.15
CA ASN A 171 -23.02 -21.36 13.60
C ASN A 171 -23.99 -22.49 14.00
N ASN A 172 -24.62 -23.15 13.03
CA ASN A 172 -25.46 -24.32 13.31
C ASN A 172 -24.62 -25.48 13.90
N PRO A 173 -25.05 -26.15 14.99
CA PRO A 173 -24.29 -27.22 15.64
C PRO A 173 -23.86 -28.36 14.70
N LYS A 174 -24.55 -28.56 13.57
CA LYS A 174 -24.18 -29.60 12.58
C LYS A 174 -22.94 -29.23 11.75
N ASN A 175 -22.66 -27.95 11.60
CA ASN A 175 -21.58 -27.42 10.77
C ASN A 175 -20.40 -26.89 11.60
N LYS A 176 -20.68 -26.50 12.86
CA LYS A 176 -19.76 -25.81 13.75
C LYS A 176 -18.51 -26.62 14.05
N GLY A 177 -17.34 -25.93 13.93
CA GLY A 177 -16.05 -26.49 14.29
C GLY A 177 -15.32 -27.23 13.17
N VAL A 178 -15.90 -27.35 11.98
CA VAL A 178 -15.24 -27.98 10.82
C VAL A 178 -14.05 -27.15 10.40
N TYR A 179 -14.23 -25.82 10.27
CA TYR A 179 -13.15 -24.88 9.96
C TYR A 179 -12.08 -24.85 11.05
N HIS A 180 -12.49 -24.77 12.33
CA HIS A 180 -11.57 -24.75 13.46
C HIS A 180 -10.61 -25.95 13.47
N ASN A 181 -11.16 -27.16 13.28
CA ASN A 181 -10.40 -28.41 13.34
C ASN A 181 -9.62 -28.74 12.05
N LYS A 182 -9.73 -27.90 11.02
CA LYS A 182 -9.06 -28.16 9.75
C LYS A 182 -7.56 -27.92 9.86
N GLU A 183 -6.77 -28.94 9.53
CA GLU A 183 -5.32 -28.82 9.37
C GLU A 183 -4.97 -28.07 8.09
N LEU A 184 -3.99 -27.19 8.17
CA LEU A 184 -3.52 -26.38 7.05
C LEU A 184 -2.21 -26.90 6.49
N ASP A 185 -2.13 -27.07 5.18
CA ASP A 185 -0.85 -27.10 4.49
C ASP A 185 -0.30 -25.67 4.36
N LEU A 186 0.60 -25.32 5.25
CA LEU A 186 1.18 -23.96 5.33
C LEU A 186 1.97 -23.56 4.09
N SER A 187 2.36 -24.51 3.24
CA SER A 187 3.13 -24.30 2.01
C SER A 187 2.25 -24.21 0.76
N ALA A 188 1.01 -24.65 0.84
CA ALA A 188 0.05 -24.57 -0.27
C ALA A 188 -0.38 -23.12 -0.57
N PRO A 189 -0.84 -22.84 -1.80
CA PRO A 189 -1.45 -21.55 -2.14
C PRO A 189 -2.63 -21.22 -1.22
N ALA A 190 -2.59 -20.05 -0.58
CA ALA A 190 -3.64 -19.52 0.28
C ALA A 190 -4.27 -18.24 -0.29
N LYS A 191 -3.48 -17.45 -0.98
CA LYS A 191 -3.92 -16.17 -1.56
C LYS A 191 -3.30 -15.91 -2.92
N LEU A 192 -4.10 -15.44 -3.85
CA LEU A 192 -3.67 -14.97 -5.17
C LEU A 192 -3.86 -13.46 -5.25
N LEU A 193 -2.83 -12.73 -5.67
CA LEU A 193 -2.88 -11.28 -5.81
C LEU A 193 -2.44 -10.87 -7.21
N PHE A 194 -3.27 -10.06 -7.85
CA PHE A 194 -2.92 -9.49 -9.14
C PHE A 194 -2.04 -8.25 -8.99
N THR A 195 -0.94 -8.23 -9.73
CA THR A 195 -0.13 -7.01 -9.87
C THR A 195 -0.47 -6.32 -11.19
N SER A 196 -0.51 -5.00 -11.18
CA SER A 196 -0.61 -4.19 -12.39
C SER A 196 0.70 -4.29 -13.16
N GLY A 197 0.89 -5.40 -13.87
CA GLY A 197 2.04 -5.59 -14.75
C GLY A 197 2.08 -4.49 -15.80
N THR A 198 3.23 -3.87 -15.97
CA THR A 198 3.45 -2.81 -16.95
C THR A 198 3.51 -3.32 -18.38
N THR A 199 3.49 -4.64 -18.57
CA THR A 199 3.44 -5.32 -19.88
C THR A 199 2.01 -5.65 -20.33
N GLY A 200 0.97 -5.09 -19.65
CA GLY A 200 -0.44 -5.40 -19.97
C GLY A 200 -0.92 -6.79 -19.51
N ALA A 201 -0.02 -7.71 -19.16
CA ALA A 201 -0.37 -9.01 -18.60
C ALA A 201 -0.37 -8.91 -17.07
N ASN A 202 -1.56 -8.88 -16.46
CA ASN A 202 -1.69 -8.94 -15.00
C ASN A 202 -1.06 -10.25 -14.50
N LYS A 203 0.07 -10.18 -13.79
CA LYS A 203 0.68 -11.33 -13.13
C LYS A 203 -0.13 -11.69 -11.89
N CYS A 204 -0.28 -12.98 -11.63
CA CYS A 204 -1.04 -13.51 -10.50
C CYS A 204 -0.08 -14.12 -9.48
N VAL A 205 0.28 -13.37 -8.44
CA VAL A 205 1.25 -13.75 -7.40
C VAL A 205 0.62 -14.77 -6.46
N VAL A 206 1.36 -15.82 -6.11
CA VAL A 206 0.91 -16.89 -5.21
C VAL A 206 1.56 -16.74 -3.84
N LEU A 207 0.75 -16.55 -2.80
CA LEU A 207 1.18 -16.50 -1.41
C LEU A 207 0.62 -17.69 -0.62
N SER A 208 1.49 -18.34 0.14
CA SER A 208 1.13 -19.40 1.11
C SER A 208 0.90 -18.82 2.50
N GLN A 209 0.38 -19.62 3.43
CA GLN A 209 0.26 -19.22 4.84
C GLN A 209 1.63 -18.92 5.46
N ASN A 210 2.69 -19.66 5.08
CA ASN A 210 4.05 -19.35 5.50
C ASN A 210 4.49 -17.95 5.06
N ASN A 211 4.17 -17.54 3.82
CA ASN A 211 4.53 -16.22 3.33
C ASN A 211 3.78 -15.10 4.08
N LEU A 212 2.48 -15.29 4.31
CA LEU A 212 1.62 -14.32 5.00
C LEU A 212 2.05 -14.12 6.46
N ALA A 213 2.28 -15.23 7.19
CA ALA A 213 2.74 -15.18 8.58
C ALA A 213 4.14 -14.52 8.69
N ALA A 214 5.07 -14.88 7.80
CA ALA A 214 6.40 -14.29 7.78
C ALA A 214 6.36 -12.77 7.48
N ASN A 215 5.49 -12.33 6.56
CA ASN A 215 5.30 -10.90 6.30
C ASN A 215 4.75 -10.17 7.53
N THR A 216 3.82 -10.77 8.26
CA THR A 216 3.27 -10.20 9.49
C THR A 216 4.35 -10.05 10.57
N ILE A 217 5.20 -11.06 10.75
CA ILE A 217 6.35 -10.99 11.69
C ILE A 217 7.33 -9.89 11.24
N ASN A 218 7.66 -9.81 9.96
CA ASN A 218 8.53 -8.74 9.42
C ASN A 218 7.96 -7.34 9.73
N CYS A 219 6.64 -7.18 9.63
CA CYS A 219 5.97 -5.93 9.97
C CYS A 219 6.13 -5.61 11.47
N MET A 220 5.87 -6.58 12.35
CA MET A 220 6.01 -6.41 13.80
C MET A 220 7.44 -6.11 14.25
N ASP A 221 8.44 -6.66 13.55
CA ASP A 221 9.86 -6.43 13.82
C ASP A 221 10.34 -5.05 13.34
N SER A 222 9.66 -4.46 12.37
CA SER A 222 10.11 -3.25 11.71
C SER A 222 9.44 -1.98 12.26
N ILE A 223 8.21 -2.07 12.79
CA ILE A 223 7.49 -0.93 13.34
C ILE A 223 7.88 -0.72 14.81
N LYS A 224 8.33 0.50 15.14
CA LYS A 224 8.58 0.92 16.51
C LYS A 224 7.44 1.78 17.03
N VAL A 225 6.92 1.42 18.18
CA VAL A 225 5.82 2.12 18.85
C VAL A 225 6.27 2.64 20.22
N GLU A 226 5.71 3.74 20.63
CA GLU A 226 5.89 4.26 22.01
C GLU A 226 5.07 3.43 22.98
N LYS A 227 5.72 2.91 24.02
CA LYS A 227 5.16 1.89 24.93
C LYS A 227 3.84 2.31 25.62
N ASP A 228 3.71 3.58 25.93
CA ASP A 228 2.65 4.09 26.83
C ASP A 228 1.54 4.86 26.06
N ILE A 229 1.53 4.83 24.73
CA ILE A 229 0.51 5.51 23.90
C ILE A 229 -0.51 4.50 23.38
N GLU A 230 -1.79 4.84 23.53
CA GLU A 230 -2.86 4.15 22.83
C GLU A 230 -2.64 4.27 21.32
N ASN A 231 -2.30 3.16 20.70
CA ASN A 231 -1.96 3.11 19.29
C ASN A 231 -3.15 2.52 18.50
N THR A 232 -4.03 3.41 18.03
CA THR A 232 -5.16 3.05 17.17
C THR A 232 -4.86 3.42 15.73
N SER A 233 -5.36 2.64 14.77
CA SER A 233 -5.17 2.95 13.36
C SER A 233 -6.49 3.05 12.59
N MET A 234 -6.43 3.56 11.35
CA MET A 234 -7.55 3.54 10.42
C MET A 234 -7.12 2.93 9.09
N SER A 235 -7.86 1.91 8.63
CA SER A 235 -7.72 1.27 7.33
C SER A 235 -8.30 2.18 6.25
N ILE A 236 -7.45 2.72 5.38
CA ILE A 236 -7.82 3.71 4.36
C ILE A 236 -7.64 3.16 2.95
N LEU A 237 -6.56 2.41 2.73
CA LEU A 237 -6.23 1.89 1.41
C LEU A 237 -7.22 0.79 0.99
N PRO A 238 -7.40 0.56 -0.32
CA PRO A 238 -8.26 -0.53 -0.77
C PRO A 238 -7.76 -1.89 -0.28
N MET A 239 -8.66 -2.69 0.31
CA MET A 239 -8.32 -4.00 0.90
C MET A 239 -7.88 -5.06 -0.12
N HIS A 240 -8.13 -4.85 -1.40
CA HIS A 240 -7.61 -5.74 -2.44
C HIS A 240 -6.10 -5.57 -2.69
N HIS A 241 -5.45 -4.56 -2.10
CA HIS A 241 -4.00 -4.38 -2.17
C HIS A 241 -3.27 -5.07 -1.03
N ALA A 242 -2.16 -5.74 -1.36
CA ALA A 242 -1.32 -6.46 -0.40
C ALA A 242 -0.86 -5.58 0.79
N THR A 243 -0.55 -4.31 0.56
CA THR A 243 -0.12 -3.37 1.62
C THR A 243 -1.20 -3.22 2.69
N GLU A 244 -2.47 -3.12 2.30
CA GLU A 244 -3.55 -2.96 3.27
C GLU A 244 -3.84 -4.26 4.00
N ILE A 245 -4.21 -5.32 3.26
CA ILE A 245 -4.69 -6.54 3.89
C ILE A 245 -3.59 -7.37 4.55
N ASN A 246 -2.41 -7.51 3.91
CA ASN A 246 -1.36 -8.39 4.42
C ASN A 246 -0.37 -7.71 5.37
N THR A 247 -0.17 -6.38 5.26
CA THR A 247 0.79 -5.67 6.11
C THR A 247 0.09 -4.86 7.18
N HIS A 248 -0.73 -3.89 6.79
CA HIS A 248 -1.40 -3.02 7.77
C HIS A 248 -2.37 -3.83 8.64
N LEU A 249 -3.43 -4.40 8.08
CA LEU A 249 -4.45 -5.10 8.87
C LEU A 249 -3.88 -6.31 9.62
N MET A 250 -3.09 -7.16 8.97
CA MET A 250 -2.50 -8.33 9.63
C MET A 250 -1.51 -7.93 10.75
N GLY A 251 -0.69 -6.90 10.55
CA GLY A 251 0.19 -6.38 11.59
C GLY A 251 -0.57 -5.85 12.80
N ARG A 252 -1.70 -5.16 12.57
CA ARG A 252 -2.58 -4.64 13.62
C ARG A 252 -3.29 -5.75 14.41
N ILE A 253 -3.83 -6.74 13.70
CA ILE A 253 -4.43 -7.92 14.32
C ILE A 253 -3.38 -8.63 15.20
N ALA A 254 -2.20 -8.93 14.63
CA ALA A 254 -1.14 -9.62 15.34
C ALA A 254 -0.64 -8.87 16.58
N SER A 255 -0.82 -7.56 16.62
CA SER A 255 -0.50 -6.71 17.76
C SER A 255 -1.66 -6.56 18.77
N GLY A 256 -2.84 -7.11 18.48
CA GLY A 256 -4.05 -6.97 19.32
C GLY A 256 -4.53 -5.53 19.45
N ARG A 257 -4.32 -4.69 18.41
CA ARG A 257 -4.59 -3.26 18.44
C ARG A 257 -5.76 -2.88 17.56
N LEU A 258 -6.53 -1.90 18.01
CA LEU A 258 -7.72 -1.40 17.33
C LEU A 258 -7.40 -0.76 15.98
N THR A 259 -8.13 -1.20 14.95
CA THR A 259 -8.16 -0.59 13.63
C THR A 259 -9.58 -0.21 13.23
N TYR A 260 -9.79 1.06 12.96
CA TYR A 260 -11.05 1.57 12.42
C TYR A 260 -11.10 1.31 10.90
N ILE A 261 -12.22 0.82 10.41
CA ILE A 261 -12.42 0.57 8.98
C ILE A 261 -13.06 1.79 8.34
N ASN A 262 -12.38 2.37 7.35
CA ASN A 262 -12.92 3.46 6.56
C ASN A 262 -13.71 2.91 5.39
N ASP A 263 -14.97 3.29 5.28
CA ASP A 263 -15.91 2.83 4.24
C ASP A 263 -15.52 3.31 2.83
N SER A 264 -15.00 4.53 2.72
CA SER A 264 -14.64 5.09 1.42
C SER A 264 -13.63 6.25 1.51
N MET A 265 -12.89 6.46 0.42
CA MET A 265 -11.98 7.62 0.30
C MET A 265 -12.71 8.96 0.42
N LYS A 266 -13.98 9.03 -0.02
CA LYS A 266 -14.80 10.23 0.08
C LYS A 266 -15.06 10.64 1.52
N ASN A 267 -15.25 9.67 2.41
CA ASN A 267 -15.56 9.89 3.82
C ASN A 267 -14.30 9.97 4.70
N MET A 268 -13.11 9.73 4.16
CA MET A 268 -11.85 9.62 4.91
C MET A 268 -11.66 10.73 5.95
N MET A 269 -11.73 12.00 5.55
CA MET A 269 -11.50 13.13 6.47
C MET A 269 -12.60 13.29 7.54
N THR A 270 -13.83 12.90 7.22
CA THR A 270 -14.93 12.86 8.18
C THR A 270 -14.72 11.75 9.19
N ASN A 271 -14.35 10.56 8.72
CA ASN A 271 -14.12 9.40 9.55
C ASN A 271 -12.86 9.55 10.44
N ILE A 272 -11.80 10.18 9.94
CA ILE A 272 -10.62 10.55 10.76
C ILE A 272 -11.03 11.40 11.98
N LYS A 273 -11.95 12.36 11.81
CA LYS A 273 -12.44 13.20 12.92
C LYS A 273 -13.30 12.41 13.92
N ILE A 274 -14.06 11.42 13.45
CA ILE A 274 -14.91 10.56 14.30
C ILE A 274 -14.03 9.57 15.07
N PHE A 275 -13.18 8.84 14.36
CA PHE A 275 -12.36 7.75 14.91
C PHE A 275 -11.12 8.23 15.65
N LYS A 276 -10.57 9.39 15.28
CA LYS A 276 -9.36 10.00 15.88
C LYS A 276 -8.17 9.02 15.94
N PRO A 277 -7.79 8.37 14.83
CA PRO A 277 -6.69 7.41 14.85
C PRO A 277 -5.36 8.10 15.19
N SER A 278 -4.45 7.37 15.85
CA SER A 278 -3.08 7.83 16.08
C SER A 278 -2.14 7.49 14.92
N VAL A 279 -2.46 6.46 14.15
CA VAL A 279 -1.69 5.98 13.00
C VAL A 279 -2.60 5.82 11.78
N ILE A 280 -2.10 6.17 10.61
CA ILE A 280 -2.76 5.87 9.32
C ILE A 280 -1.74 5.37 8.31
N THR A 281 -2.18 4.45 7.44
CA THR A 281 -1.38 3.99 6.29
C THR A 281 -1.94 4.59 5.00
N VAL A 282 -1.10 5.30 4.26
CA VAL A 282 -1.52 6.03 3.05
C VAL A 282 -0.50 5.92 1.91
N VAL A 283 -0.89 6.34 0.71
CA VAL A 283 0.03 6.56 -0.41
C VAL A 283 0.60 7.98 -0.39
N PRO A 284 1.76 8.26 -1.03
CA PRO A 284 2.42 9.57 -1.02
C PRO A 284 1.50 10.73 -1.38
N MET A 285 0.60 10.55 -2.34
CA MET A 285 -0.32 11.60 -2.77
C MET A 285 -1.22 12.11 -1.63
N ILE A 286 -1.66 11.22 -0.74
CA ILE A 286 -2.51 11.60 0.41
C ILE A 286 -1.68 12.36 1.45
N ALA A 287 -0.47 11.90 1.77
CA ALA A 287 0.45 12.59 2.68
C ALA A 287 0.83 13.99 2.16
N ASN A 288 1.15 14.10 0.86
CA ASN A 288 1.40 15.39 0.20
C ASN A 288 0.18 16.32 0.31
N SER A 289 -1.03 15.81 0.11
CA SER A 289 -2.26 16.58 0.22
C SER A 289 -2.50 17.06 1.65
N PHE A 290 -2.19 16.27 2.66
CA PHE A 290 -2.29 16.68 4.06
C PHE A 290 -1.36 17.85 4.36
N TYR A 291 -0.09 17.73 3.98
CA TYR A 291 0.89 18.79 4.16
C TYR A 291 0.51 20.09 3.45
N ALA A 292 0.12 20.00 2.18
CA ALA A 292 -0.34 21.15 1.40
C ALA A 292 -1.57 21.82 2.02
N ASN A 293 -2.54 21.04 2.52
CA ASN A 293 -3.75 21.56 3.15
C ASN A 293 -3.46 22.26 4.50
N ILE A 294 -2.48 21.79 5.28
CA ILE A 294 -2.05 22.49 6.51
C ILE A 294 -1.62 23.92 6.15
N TRP A 295 -0.71 24.08 5.17
CA TRP A 295 -0.22 25.39 4.74
C TRP A 295 -1.30 26.25 4.08
N LEU A 296 -2.15 25.66 3.26
CA LEU A 296 -3.26 26.38 2.62
C LEU A 296 -4.24 26.93 3.66
N ASN A 297 -4.58 26.15 4.68
CA ASN A 297 -5.48 26.57 5.75
C ASN A 297 -4.83 27.66 6.62
N ALA A 298 -3.54 27.52 6.95
CA ALA A 298 -2.78 28.55 7.66
C ALA A 298 -2.76 29.88 6.89
N LYS A 299 -2.49 29.83 5.58
CA LYS A 299 -2.50 31.02 4.71
C LYS A 299 -3.87 31.67 4.62
N ARG A 300 -4.94 30.88 4.46
CA ARG A 300 -6.32 31.40 4.44
C ARG A 300 -6.72 32.08 5.75
N ALA A 301 -6.18 31.61 6.86
CA ALA A 301 -6.39 32.18 8.19
C ALA A 301 -5.43 33.35 8.51
N GLY A 302 -4.46 33.68 7.65
CA GLY A 302 -3.43 34.67 7.91
C GLY A 302 -2.43 34.27 9.01
N LEU A 303 -2.25 32.96 9.22
CA LEU A 303 -1.43 32.37 10.29
C LEU A 303 -0.15 31.69 9.77
N ASP A 304 0.16 31.79 8.49
CA ASP A 304 1.30 31.10 7.88
C ASP A 304 2.66 31.56 8.46
N GLU A 305 2.86 32.86 8.73
CA GLU A 305 4.07 33.34 9.36
C GLU A 305 4.17 32.88 10.83
N LYS A 306 3.03 32.88 11.57
CA LYS A 306 2.99 32.36 12.93
C LYS A 306 3.31 30.86 12.98
N LEU A 307 2.87 30.10 11.98
CA LEU A 307 3.17 28.68 11.86
C LEU A 307 4.67 28.44 11.61
N LYS A 308 5.31 29.25 10.74
CA LYS A 308 6.76 29.21 10.52
C LYS A 308 7.55 29.54 11.78
N GLU A 309 7.11 30.52 12.55
CA GLU A 309 7.73 30.89 13.82
C GLU A 309 7.57 29.76 14.85
N GLY A 310 6.37 29.16 14.94
CA GLY A 310 6.11 27.99 15.79
C GLY A 310 7.05 26.82 15.49
N ILE A 311 7.34 26.54 14.22
CA ILE A 311 8.30 25.50 13.82
C ILE A 311 9.71 25.84 14.32
N LYS A 312 10.16 27.10 14.20
CA LYS A 312 11.49 27.52 14.68
C LYS A 312 11.61 27.35 16.21
N ILE A 313 10.59 27.80 16.95
CA ILE A 313 10.55 27.68 18.40
C ILE A 313 10.55 26.20 18.80
N SER A 314 9.69 25.40 18.19
CA SER A 314 9.57 23.95 18.44
C SER A 314 10.90 23.23 18.22
N ASN A 315 11.56 23.48 17.10
CA ASN A 315 12.84 22.86 16.75
C ASN A 315 13.96 23.29 17.73
N SER A 316 13.94 24.54 18.20
CA SER A 316 14.88 25.01 19.22
C SER A 316 14.67 24.33 20.59
N LEU A 317 13.42 24.08 20.97
CA LEU A 317 13.09 23.34 22.20
C LEU A 317 13.47 21.87 22.08
N LEU A 318 13.20 21.24 20.93
CA LEU A 318 13.60 19.85 20.67
C LEU A 318 15.12 19.66 20.75
N ALA A 319 15.90 20.60 20.26
CA ALA A 319 17.36 20.57 20.40
C ALA A 319 17.83 20.59 21.87
N GLN A 320 16.99 21.07 22.79
CA GLN A 320 17.20 21.07 24.23
C GLN A 320 16.57 19.84 24.93
N GLY A 321 16.01 18.89 24.16
CA GLY A 321 15.32 17.72 24.69
C GLY A 321 13.89 17.98 25.20
N ILE A 322 13.31 19.14 24.86
CA ILE A 322 11.96 19.54 25.28
C ILE A 322 11.03 19.43 24.08
N ASP A 323 10.11 18.46 24.10
CA ASP A 323 9.08 18.33 23.07
C ASP A 323 7.78 19.04 23.50
N LYS A 324 7.42 20.08 22.76
CA LYS A 324 6.21 20.90 22.96
C LYS A 324 5.33 20.95 21.70
N ARG A 325 5.54 20.04 20.75
CA ARG A 325 4.82 20.04 19.47
C ARG A 325 3.32 19.89 19.66
N ASP A 326 2.87 19.07 20.60
CA ASP A 326 1.45 18.85 20.90
C ASP A 326 0.73 20.13 21.37
N GLU A 327 1.45 21.00 22.11
CA GLU A 327 0.93 22.28 22.60
C GLU A 327 0.96 23.34 21.49
N ILE A 328 2.10 23.45 20.78
CA ILE A 328 2.35 24.48 19.77
C ILE A 328 1.46 24.26 18.53
N PHE A 329 1.29 23.01 18.09
CA PHE A 329 0.61 22.65 16.84
C PHE A 329 -0.76 22.02 17.04
N LYS A 330 -1.43 22.28 18.18
CA LYS A 330 -2.76 21.74 18.47
C LYS A 330 -3.77 21.96 17.33
N ASP A 331 -3.73 23.14 16.69
CA ASP A 331 -4.63 23.50 15.59
C ASP A 331 -4.28 22.76 14.30
N VAL A 332 -3.02 22.31 14.14
CA VAL A 332 -2.59 21.47 13.00
C VAL A 332 -3.17 20.07 13.14
N TYR A 333 -3.28 19.54 14.36
CA TYR A 333 -3.85 18.21 14.59
C TYR A 333 -5.39 18.18 14.52
N ALA A 334 -6.07 19.28 14.79
CA ALA A 334 -7.53 19.33 14.87
C ALA A 334 -8.26 18.78 13.62
N PRO A 335 -7.84 19.08 12.38
CA PRO A 335 -8.43 18.49 11.18
C PRO A 335 -8.32 16.96 11.10
N PHE A 336 -7.31 16.38 11.79
CA PHE A 336 -7.03 14.95 11.87
C PHE A 336 -7.57 14.29 13.14
N GLY A 337 -8.56 14.92 13.78
CA GLY A 337 -9.16 14.39 15.02
C GLY A 337 -8.36 14.64 16.30
N GLY A 338 -7.22 15.32 16.20
CA GLY A 338 -6.38 15.72 17.34
C GLY A 338 -5.39 14.66 17.86
N ASN A 339 -5.46 13.43 17.33
CA ASN A 339 -4.69 12.30 17.85
C ASN A 339 -3.64 11.72 16.88
N LEU A 340 -3.61 12.18 15.61
CA LEU A 340 -2.68 11.65 14.61
C LEU A 340 -1.22 11.96 14.99
N ARG A 341 -0.38 10.92 15.05
CA ARG A 341 1.05 10.99 15.42
C ARG A 341 1.95 10.36 14.38
N GLU A 342 1.43 9.42 13.60
CA GLU A 342 2.23 8.67 12.65
C GLU A 342 1.49 8.46 11.33
N ILE A 343 2.21 8.61 10.24
CA ILE A 343 1.73 8.27 8.90
C ILE A 343 2.71 7.27 8.29
N VAL A 344 2.24 6.05 8.05
CA VAL A 344 2.98 5.03 7.30
C VAL A 344 2.71 5.26 5.81
N VAL A 345 3.76 5.44 5.03
CA VAL A 345 3.66 5.68 3.59
C VAL A 345 4.25 4.49 2.83
N GLY A 346 3.45 3.91 1.96
CA GLY A 346 3.88 2.79 1.11
C GLY A 346 3.64 3.05 -0.37
N GLY A 347 4.31 2.26 -1.21
CA GLY A 347 4.07 2.24 -2.65
C GLY A 347 4.90 3.17 -3.52
N ALA A 348 5.47 4.25 -2.99
CA ALA A 348 6.46 5.12 -3.64
C ALA A 348 7.16 6.01 -2.60
N VAL A 349 8.30 6.58 -2.96
CA VAL A 349 9.06 7.49 -2.08
C VAL A 349 8.28 8.80 -1.90
N LEU A 350 8.18 9.27 -0.66
CA LEU A 350 7.57 10.56 -0.34
C LEU A 350 8.60 11.69 -0.52
N ASN A 351 8.11 12.88 -0.90
CA ASN A 351 8.95 14.08 -0.99
C ASN A 351 9.61 14.40 0.37
N PRO A 352 10.93 14.52 0.44
CA PRO A 352 11.67 14.82 1.68
C PRO A 352 11.21 16.07 2.42
N GLU A 353 10.79 17.13 1.70
CA GLU A 353 10.25 18.35 2.32
C GLU A 353 8.95 18.06 3.07
N VAL A 354 8.10 17.18 2.53
CA VAL A 354 6.86 16.78 3.18
C VAL A 354 7.16 15.91 4.41
N VAL A 355 8.13 14.99 4.31
CA VAL A 355 8.58 14.18 5.46
C VAL A 355 9.06 15.09 6.58
N LYS A 356 9.98 16.01 6.25
CA LYS A 356 10.50 16.97 7.22
C LYS A 356 9.41 17.87 7.79
N GLY A 357 8.56 18.44 6.94
CA GLY A 357 7.53 19.39 7.36
C GLY A 357 6.47 18.77 8.26
N LEU A 358 6.03 17.53 7.98
CA LEU A 358 5.11 16.80 8.88
C LEU A 358 5.80 16.42 10.19
N SER A 359 7.08 16.03 10.15
CA SER A 359 7.87 15.74 11.35
C SER A 359 8.09 16.98 12.22
N ASP A 360 8.27 18.16 11.62
CA ASP A 360 8.37 19.45 12.34
C ASP A 360 7.09 19.74 13.16
N PHE A 361 5.93 19.29 12.68
CA PHE A 361 4.68 19.35 13.42
C PHE A 361 4.51 18.24 14.47
N GLY A 362 5.36 17.22 14.48
CA GLY A 362 5.23 16.06 15.38
C GLY A 362 4.44 14.89 14.80
N ILE A 363 4.16 14.93 13.50
CA ILE A 363 3.58 13.79 12.77
C ILE A 363 4.73 13.02 12.12
N PHE A 364 5.06 11.85 12.65
CA PHE A 364 6.15 11.03 12.16
C PHE A 364 5.78 10.34 10.84
N ILE A 365 6.73 10.28 9.92
CA ILE A 365 6.56 9.60 8.66
C ILE A 365 7.42 8.33 8.65
N VAL A 366 6.78 7.20 8.42
CA VAL A 366 7.44 5.91 8.23
C VAL A 366 7.31 5.52 6.76
N ASN A 367 8.43 5.47 6.03
CA ASN A 367 8.44 5.01 4.65
C ASN A 367 8.63 3.49 4.62
N GLY A 368 7.68 2.77 4.01
CA GLY A 368 7.76 1.35 3.75
C GLY A 368 7.95 1.08 2.25
N TYR A 369 8.86 0.16 1.94
CA TYR A 369 9.04 -0.34 0.58
C TYR A 369 8.69 -1.83 0.50
N GLY A 370 8.01 -2.18 -0.57
CA GLY A 370 7.66 -3.56 -0.84
C GLY A 370 6.98 -3.75 -2.18
N ILE A 371 6.87 -5.00 -2.56
CA ILE A 371 6.19 -5.47 -3.76
C ILE A 371 5.32 -6.66 -3.39
N THR A 372 4.24 -6.87 -4.12
CA THR A 372 3.29 -7.97 -3.84
C THR A 372 3.98 -9.33 -3.76
N GLU A 373 4.99 -9.54 -4.60
CA GLU A 373 5.78 -10.76 -4.67
C GLU A 373 6.64 -11.05 -3.42
N CYS A 374 6.79 -10.08 -2.52
CA CYS A 374 7.55 -10.25 -1.26
C CYS A 374 6.66 -10.23 0.00
N GLY A 375 5.34 -10.29 -0.18
CA GLY A 375 4.42 -10.50 0.92
C GLY A 375 3.53 -9.37 1.45
N PRO A 376 3.73 -8.04 1.29
CA PRO A 376 4.62 -7.31 0.38
C PRO A 376 5.87 -6.68 1.01
N LEU A 377 6.01 -6.59 2.34
CA LEU A 377 6.98 -5.74 3.01
C LEU A 377 8.43 -6.23 2.83
N ILE A 378 9.30 -5.36 2.32
CA ILE A 378 10.73 -5.61 2.16
C ILE A 378 11.56 -4.82 3.15
N SER A 379 11.30 -3.52 3.28
CA SER A 379 12.05 -2.63 4.17
C SER A 379 11.19 -1.51 4.74
N MET A 380 11.64 -0.91 5.82
CA MET A 380 10.96 0.18 6.50
C MET A 380 11.98 1.09 7.19
N ASN A 381 11.74 2.41 7.19
CA ASN A 381 12.66 3.38 7.78
C ASN A 381 12.26 3.83 9.19
N ALA A 382 11.56 3.01 9.95
CA ALA A 382 11.07 3.36 11.28
C ALA A 382 12.15 3.84 12.27
N ASP A 383 13.41 3.45 12.06
CA ASP A 383 14.57 3.83 12.91
C ASP A 383 15.37 5.02 12.40
N THR A 384 15.13 5.48 11.18
CA THR A 384 16.01 6.39 10.46
C THR A 384 15.24 7.59 9.89
N LEU A 385 14.42 8.22 10.74
CA LEU A 385 13.60 9.38 10.37
C LEU A 385 14.41 10.55 9.78
N ASN A 386 15.74 10.59 10.03
CA ASN A 386 16.63 11.61 9.47
C ASN A 386 17.09 11.29 8.03
N GLU A 387 16.92 10.05 7.59
CA GLU A 387 17.33 9.58 6.25
C GLU A 387 16.13 9.55 5.30
N VAL A 388 15.58 10.72 5.07
CA VAL A 388 14.32 10.93 4.34
C VAL A 388 14.30 10.39 2.89
N TYR A 389 15.47 10.15 2.29
CA TYR A 389 15.60 9.55 0.96
C TYR A 389 15.66 8.02 0.97
N SER A 390 15.82 7.42 2.15
CA SER A 390 15.90 5.96 2.30
C SER A 390 14.51 5.35 2.54
N VAL A 391 14.35 4.12 2.07
CA VAL A 391 13.22 3.26 2.45
C VAL A 391 13.56 2.35 3.64
N GLY A 392 14.63 2.69 4.36
CA GLY A 392 15.07 1.98 5.57
C GLY A 392 15.91 0.73 5.28
N LYS A 393 16.06 -0.10 6.30
CA LYS A 393 16.77 -1.37 6.23
C LYS A 393 15.84 -2.49 5.83
N VAL A 394 16.40 -3.52 5.24
CA VAL A 394 15.66 -4.76 4.96
C VAL A 394 15.08 -5.33 6.25
N CYS A 395 13.85 -5.82 6.19
CA CYS A 395 13.19 -6.45 7.35
C CYS A 395 13.97 -7.65 7.87
N PRO A 396 13.99 -7.89 9.20
CA PRO A 396 14.83 -8.91 9.84
C PRO A 396 14.69 -10.32 9.27
N GLY A 397 13.50 -10.70 8.78
CA GLY A 397 13.23 -12.01 8.17
C GLY A 397 13.65 -12.15 6.71
N LEU A 398 14.29 -11.12 6.14
CA LEU A 398 14.69 -11.06 4.74
C LEU A 398 16.19 -10.82 4.59
N THR A 399 16.72 -11.21 3.43
CA THR A 399 18.07 -10.82 2.97
C THR A 399 17.98 -10.13 1.63
N ALA A 400 18.83 -9.12 1.43
CA ALA A 400 18.91 -8.34 0.22
C ALA A 400 20.32 -8.42 -0.40
N LYS A 401 20.39 -8.43 -1.73
CA LYS A 401 21.62 -8.22 -2.50
C LYS A 401 21.35 -7.37 -3.72
N LEU A 402 22.40 -6.74 -4.25
CA LEU A 402 22.35 -6.05 -5.54
C LEU A 402 22.96 -6.92 -6.63
N LYS A 403 22.34 -6.93 -7.81
CA LYS A 403 22.79 -7.63 -9.00
C LYS A 403 23.11 -6.63 -10.11
N ASN A 404 24.17 -6.90 -10.88
CA ASN A 404 24.62 -6.04 -11.99
C ASN A 404 24.90 -4.60 -11.54
N ILE A 405 25.74 -4.45 -10.51
CA ILE A 405 26.09 -3.16 -9.91
C ILE A 405 26.92 -2.35 -10.91
N ASN A 406 26.51 -1.08 -11.16
CA ASN A 406 27.25 -0.14 -12.00
C ASN A 406 28.32 0.64 -11.21
N GLU A 407 29.04 1.55 -11.89
CA GLU A 407 30.11 2.39 -11.29
C GLU A 407 29.59 3.32 -10.16
N GLU A 408 28.29 3.63 -10.14
CA GLU A 408 27.64 4.48 -9.13
C GLU A 408 27.14 3.65 -7.91
N GLY A 409 27.42 2.34 -7.87
CA GLY A 409 26.97 1.42 -6.82
C GLY A 409 25.47 1.05 -6.89
N VAL A 410 24.83 1.31 -8.04
CA VAL A 410 23.42 0.99 -8.27
C VAL A 410 23.29 -0.35 -8.96
N GLY A 411 22.42 -1.22 -8.45
CA GLY A 411 22.12 -2.52 -9.03
C GLY A 411 20.66 -2.90 -8.88
N GLU A 412 20.24 -4.00 -9.50
CA GLU A 412 18.92 -4.57 -9.30
C GLU A 412 18.81 -5.16 -7.89
N LEU A 413 17.83 -4.70 -7.12
CA LEU A 413 17.58 -5.23 -5.77
C LEU A 413 16.95 -6.62 -5.86
N CYS A 414 17.59 -7.60 -5.19
CA CYS A 414 17.12 -8.98 -5.12
C CYS A 414 16.88 -9.36 -3.67
N ILE A 415 15.76 -10.04 -3.40
CA ILE A 415 15.27 -10.35 -2.05
C ILE A 415 15.07 -11.84 -1.87
N LYS A 416 15.47 -12.37 -0.70
CA LYS A 416 15.23 -13.76 -0.30
C LYS A 416 14.70 -13.81 1.14
N GLY A 417 13.74 -14.67 1.40
CA GLY A 417 13.21 -14.94 2.74
C GLY A 417 11.84 -15.58 2.71
N LYS A 418 11.31 -15.90 3.89
CA LYS A 418 10.07 -16.68 4.02
C LYS A 418 8.81 -15.95 3.52
N SER A 419 8.80 -14.60 3.48
CA SER A 419 7.66 -13.85 2.96
C SER A 419 7.65 -13.73 1.44
N VAL A 420 8.71 -14.13 0.74
CA VAL A 420 8.78 -14.13 -0.72
C VAL A 420 7.83 -15.19 -1.27
N SER A 421 7.04 -14.82 -2.28
CA SER A 421 5.99 -15.63 -2.88
C SER A 421 6.49 -16.94 -3.47
N LEU A 422 5.55 -17.85 -3.75
CA LEU A 422 5.82 -19.09 -4.47
C LEU A 422 6.04 -18.87 -5.99
N GLY A 423 5.88 -17.64 -6.47
CA GLY A 423 5.95 -17.29 -7.88
C GLY A 423 4.58 -16.86 -8.43
N TYR A 424 4.32 -17.17 -9.70
CA TYR A 424 3.13 -16.74 -10.42
C TYR A 424 2.22 -17.91 -10.77
N TYR A 425 0.94 -17.78 -10.49
CA TYR A 425 -0.07 -18.81 -10.72
C TYR A 425 -0.18 -19.16 -12.21
N LYS A 426 0.01 -20.46 -12.53
CA LYS A 426 -0.01 -21.00 -13.89
C LYS A 426 0.92 -20.28 -14.88
N ASP A 427 2.07 -19.81 -14.40
CA ASP A 427 3.08 -19.15 -15.21
C ASP A 427 4.49 -19.57 -14.75
N GLU A 428 4.85 -20.82 -15.09
CA GLU A 428 6.13 -21.44 -14.70
C GLU A 428 7.33 -20.69 -15.30
N GLU A 429 7.19 -20.20 -16.53
CA GLU A 429 8.25 -19.45 -17.20
C GLU A 429 8.51 -18.12 -16.48
N ALA A 430 7.47 -17.33 -16.19
CA ALA A 430 7.61 -16.11 -15.43
C ALA A 430 8.14 -16.38 -14.02
N THR A 431 7.73 -17.48 -13.38
CA THR A 431 8.22 -17.89 -12.07
C THR A 431 9.72 -18.19 -12.11
N LYS A 432 10.16 -19.02 -13.06
CA LYS A 432 11.58 -19.36 -13.23
C LYS A 432 12.44 -18.14 -13.47
N ASN A 433 11.98 -17.20 -14.30
CA ASN A 433 12.70 -15.98 -14.63
C ASN A 433 12.70 -14.94 -13.49
N ALA A 434 11.81 -15.07 -12.52
CA ALA A 434 11.72 -14.16 -11.38
C ALA A 434 12.77 -14.44 -10.30
N PHE A 435 13.31 -15.66 -10.23
CA PHE A 435 14.32 -16.04 -9.24
C PHE A 435 15.69 -16.23 -9.90
N ASP A 436 16.74 -15.92 -9.17
CA ASP A 436 18.09 -16.27 -9.57
C ASP A 436 18.50 -17.67 -9.09
N GLU A 437 19.72 -18.12 -9.45
CA GLU A 437 20.25 -19.44 -9.12
C GLU A 437 20.40 -19.68 -7.60
N ASP A 438 20.58 -18.60 -6.81
CA ASP A 438 20.65 -18.64 -5.36
C ASP A 438 19.28 -18.58 -4.68
N GLY A 439 18.20 -18.47 -5.45
CA GLY A 439 16.81 -18.36 -4.97
C GLY A 439 16.42 -16.98 -4.46
N TYR A 440 17.11 -15.92 -4.89
CA TYR A 440 16.67 -14.54 -4.68
C TYR A 440 15.67 -14.13 -5.74
N PHE A 441 14.60 -13.48 -5.32
CA PHE A 441 13.61 -12.87 -6.21
C PHE A 441 14.15 -11.55 -6.78
N ASN A 442 14.14 -11.41 -8.10
CA ASN A 442 14.55 -10.20 -8.81
C ASN A 442 13.38 -9.20 -8.77
N THR A 443 13.49 -8.12 -7.98
CA THR A 443 12.37 -7.17 -7.78
C THR A 443 12.07 -6.32 -9.01
N GLY A 444 13.04 -6.18 -9.91
CA GLY A 444 12.99 -5.25 -11.03
C GLY A 444 13.15 -3.78 -10.59
N ASP A 445 13.41 -3.53 -9.31
CA ASP A 445 13.71 -2.20 -8.79
C ASP A 445 15.23 -2.01 -8.72
N LEU A 446 15.69 -0.81 -9.09
CA LEU A 446 17.08 -0.40 -8.98
C LEU A 446 17.31 0.31 -7.65
N ALA A 447 18.39 -0.05 -6.96
CA ALA A 447 18.70 0.50 -5.66
C ALA A 447 20.22 0.62 -5.43
N ARG A 448 20.58 1.43 -4.44
CA ARG A 448 21.88 1.43 -3.77
C ARG A 448 21.66 1.02 -2.32
N ILE A 449 22.57 0.24 -1.76
CA ILE A 449 22.60 -0.10 -0.33
C ILE A 449 23.80 0.61 0.27
N GLY A 450 23.58 1.43 1.29
CA GLY A 450 24.63 2.11 2.02
C GLY A 450 25.42 1.16 2.94
N ASP A 451 26.59 1.59 3.43
CA ASP A 451 27.43 0.81 4.35
C ASP A 451 26.72 0.52 5.69
N ASP A 452 25.75 1.35 6.05
CA ASP A 452 24.86 1.19 7.20
C ASP A 452 23.67 0.26 6.95
N GLY A 453 23.53 -0.28 5.73
CA GLY A 453 22.46 -1.17 5.30
C GLY A 453 21.17 -0.47 4.87
N LEU A 454 21.16 0.88 4.76
CA LEU A 454 20.01 1.63 4.27
C LEU A 454 19.83 1.45 2.77
N ILE A 455 18.59 1.24 2.34
CA ILE A 455 18.21 1.06 0.93
C ILE A 455 17.74 2.38 0.36
N PHE A 456 18.31 2.77 -0.77
CA PHE A 456 17.94 3.96 -1.56
C PHE A 456 17.46 3.49 -2.93
N LEU A 457 16.16 3.61 -3.18
CA LEU A 457 15.59 3.28 -4.49
C LEU A 457 15.94 4.36 -5.49
N THR A 458 16.39 3.95 -6.67
CA THR A 458 16.77 4.87 -7.76
C THR A 458 15.83 4.79 -8.96
N GLY A 459 15.03 3.73 -9.08
CA GLY A 459 14.02 3.60 -10.13
C GLY A 459 13.67 2.15 -10.48
N ARG A 460 13.07 1.97 -11.66
CA ARG A 460 12.69 0.66 -12.19
C ARG A 460 13.58 0.25 -13.36
N LYS A 461 14.12 -0.96 -13.32
CA LYS A 461 14.97 -1.53 -14.39
C LYS A 461 14.34 -1.43 -15.78
N LYS A 462 13.04 -1.73 -15.90
CA LYS A 462 12.29 -1.68 -17.17
C LYS A 462 12.01 -0.27 -17.68
N ASN A 463 12.02 0.73 -16.78
CA ASN A 463 11.82 2.13 -17.13
C ASN A 463 13.15 2.83 -17.41
N ALA A 464 14.28 2.19 -17.07
CA ALA A 464 15.60 2.75 -17.30
C ALA A 464 15.79 3.11 -18.78
N ILE A 465 16.16 4.35 -19.02
CA ILE A 465 16.44 4.88 -20.36
C ILE A 465 17.93 4.63 -20.65
N VAL A 466 18.20 3.81 -21.64
CA VAL A 466 19.58 3.57 -22.11
C VAL A 466 19.92 4.58 -23.19
N LEU A 467 20.87 5.45 -22.92
CA LEU A 467 21.35 6.43 -23.87
C LEU A 467 22.33 5.79 -24.89
N ALA A 468 22.50 6.44 -26.04
CA ALA A 468 23.42 6.00 -27.10
C ALA A 468 24.89 5.86 -26.62
N ASN A 469 25.28 6.57 -25.57
CA ASN A 469 26.62 6.47 -24.95
C ASN A 469 26.72 5.37 -23.88
N GLY A 470 25.69 4.50 -23.74
CA GLY A 470 25.66 3.40 -22.77
C GLY A 470 25.28 3.79 -21.35
N LYS A 471 25.06 5.08 -21.06
CA LYS A 471 24.60 5.52 -19.73
C LYS A 471 23.12 5.20 -19.54
N ASN A 472 22.76 4.75 -18.33
CA ASN A 472 21.39 4.53 -17.92
C ASN A 472 20.86 5.74 -17.16
N ILE A 473 19.66 6.18 -17.50
CA ILE A 473 18.91 7.21 -16.75
C ILE A 473 17.73 6.52 -16.09
N SER A 474 17.54 6.77 -14.80
CA SER A 474 16.29 6.43 -14.12
C SER A 474 15.33 7.62 -14.26
N PRO A 475 14.21 7.46 -14.98
CA PRO A 475 13.21 8.54 -15.12
C PRO A 475 12.68 9.00 -13.77
N GLU A 476 12.48 8.07 -12.84
CA GLU A 476 11.91 8.32 -11.51
C GLU A 476 12.78 9.25 -10.68
N GLU A 477 14.11 9.18 -10.84
CA GLU A 477 15.05 10.08 -10.17
C GLU A 477 14.82 11.54 -10.62
N ILE A 478 14.69 11.74 -11.93
CA ILE A 478 14.45 13.07 -12.50
C ILE A 478 13.05 13.58 -12.15
N GLU A 479 12.04 12.70 -12.17
CA GLU A 479 10.67 13.02 -11.78
C GLU A 479 10.59 13.50 -10.33
N THR A 480 11.33 12.85 -9.44
CA THR A 480 11.46 13.24 -8.04
C THR A 480 12.11 14.62 -7.92
N GLU A 481 13.17 14.88 -8.68
CA GLU A 481 13.86 16.18 -8.67
C GLU A 481 12.96 17.30 -9.21
N ILE A 482 12.17 17.03 -10.26
CA ILE A 482 11.17 17.98 -10.77
C ILE A 482 10.15 18.29 -9.68
N GLN A 483 9.60 17.25 -9.04
CA GLN A 483 8.57 17.41 -8.02
C GLN A 483 9.06 18.21 -6.81
N ASN A 484 10.32 18.00 -6.42
CA ASN A 484 10.96 18.71 -5.31
C ASN A 484 11.25 20.18 -5.65
N THR A 485 11.59 20.48 -6.92
CA THR A 485 12.04 21.83 -7.33
C THR A 485 10.90 22.68 -7.87
N ILE A 486 9.87 22.06 -8.48
CA ILE A 486 8.80 22.75 -9.20
C ILE A 486 7.44 22.29 -8.66
N PRO A 487 6.96 22.83 -7.53
CA PRO A 487 5.83 22.28 -6.75
C PRO A 487 4.47 22.36 -7.44
N TYR A 488 4.31 23.14 -8.51
CA TYR A 488 3.06 23.19 -9.27
C TYR A 488 2.88 22.04 -10.27
N CYS A 489 3.89 21.20 -10.46
CA CYS A 489 3.81 19.99 -11.29
C CYS A 489 3.06 18.89 -10.53
N LYS A 490 1.84 18.57 -10.94
CA LYS A 490 0.99 17.58 -10.25
C LYS A 490 1.32 16.15 -10.67
N ASP A 491 1.39 15.89 -11.98
CA ASP A 491 1.79 14.59 -12.53
C ASP A 491 3.00 14.78 -13.43
N ILE A 492 3.99 13.91 -13.26
CA ILE A 492 5.27 14.01 -13.96
C ILE A 492 5.62 12.64 -14.54
N VAL A 493 6.02 12.62 -15.82
CA VAL A 493 6.57 11.43 -16.47
C VAL A 493 7.75 11.83 -17.34
N VAL A 494 8.92 11.31 -17.01
CA VAL A 494 10.14 11.50 -17.83
C VAL A 494 10.29 10.32 -18.78
N TYR A 495 10.57 10.60 -20.04
CA TYR A 495 10.67 9.61 -21.10
C TYR A 495 11.56 10.11 -22.25
N THR A 496 11.88 9.23 -23.20
CA THR A 496 12.56 9.63 -24.43
C THR A 496 11.63 9.69 -25.61
N ALA A 497 11.89 10.61 -26.53
CA ALA A 497 11.20 10.69 -27.82
C ALA A 497 12.20 10.96 -28.95
N GLN A 498 11.84 10.56 -30.18
CA GLN A 498 12.64 10.85 -31.37
C GLN A 498 12.31 12.24 -31.90
N HIS A 499 13.30 13.11 -32.02
CA HIS A 499 13.17 14.42 -32.64
C HIS A 499 14.29 14.64 -33.65
N LYS A 500 13.96 14.81 -34.93
CA LYS A 500 14.94 15.07 -36.02
C LYS A 500 16.15 14.11 -35.98
N ASN A 501 15.91 12.81 -35.94
CA ASN A 501 16.91 11.74 -35.86
C ASN A 501 17.72 11.63 -34.54
N ASN A 502 17.40 12.44 -33.54
CA ASN A 502 18.01 12.33 -32.22
C ASN A 502 17.01 11.82 -31.18
N THR A 503 17.48 10.97 -30.29
CA THR A 503 16.71 10.60 -29.09
C THR A 503 16.92 11.71 -28.05
N ILE A 504 15.84 12.37 -27.64
CA ILE A 504 15.87 13.46 -26.65
C ILE A 504 15.11 13.05 -25.39
N LEU A 505 15.54 13.61 -24.25
CA LEU A 505 14.87 13.43 -22.96
C LEU A 505 13.73 14.44 -22.83
N CYS A 506 12.54 13.95 -22.57
CA CYS A 506 11.31 14.72 -22.48
C CYS A 506 10.68 14.56 -21.09
N ALA A 507 9.97 15.58 -20.61
CA ALA A 507 9.11 15.53 -19.45
C ALA A 507 7.67 15.83 -19.85
N GLY A 508 6.76 14.90 -19.60
CA GLY A 508 5.32 15.12 -19.67
C GLY A 508 4.81 15.59 -18.32
N ILE A 509 4.18 16.77 -18.25
CA ILE A 509 3.82 17.41 -16.99
C ILE A 509 2.39 17.91 -17.02
N TYR A 510 1.57 17.40 -16.13
CA TYR A 510 0.23 17.96 -15.91
C TYR A 510 0.27 19.04 -14.82
N ILE A 511 -0.26 20.20 -15.13
CA ILE A 511 -0.38 21.37 -14.24
C ILE A 511 -1.87 21.70 -14.12
N GLU A 512 -2.38 21.67 -12.89
CA GLU A 512 -3.81 21.91 -12.61
C GLU A 512 -4.17 23.40 -12.72
N ASP A 513 -3.29 24.29 -12.25
CA ASP A 513 -3.49 25.74 -12.35
C ASP A 513 -3.33 26.22 -13.80
N GLU A 514 -4.42 26.63 -14.40
CA GLU A 514 -4.46 27.06 -15.79
C GLU A 514 -3.63 28.31 -16.06
N ASN A 515 -3.54 29.25 -15.14
CA ASN A 515 -2.74 30.47 -15.29
C ASN A 515 -1.24 30.11 -15.35
N ILE A 516 -0.80 29.17 -14.49
CA ILE A 516 0.58 28.67 -14.54
C ILE A 516 0.81 27.89 -15.82
N ARG A 517 -0.11 27.01 -16.22
CA ARG A 517 -0.01 26.19 -17.43
C ARG A 517 0.09 27.05 -18.70
N GLN A 518 -0.57 28.18 -18.75
CA GLN A 518 -0.51 29.14 -19.85
C GLN A 518 0.80 29.96 -19.84
N SER A 519 1.46 30.11 -18.70
CA SER A 519 2.71 30.86 -18.55
C SER A 519 3.93 30.06 -19.03
N ARG A 520 4.03 29.85 -20.36
CA ARG A 520 5.11 29.05 -20.99
C ARG A 520 6.51 29.55 -20.66
N THR A 521 6.69 30.86 -20.50
CA THR A 521 7.97 31.47 -20.14
C THR A 521 8.37 31.06 -18.73
N LYS A 522 7.45 31.19 -17.75
CA LYS A 522 7.71 30.78 -16.37
C LYS A 522 8.12 29.31 -16.29
N ILE A 523 7.35 28.42 -16.94
CA ILE A 523 7.66 26.98 -16.95
C ILE A 523 9.05 26.73 -17.55
N ARG A 524 9.37 27.37 -18.69
CA ARG A 524 10.69 27.25 -19.32
C ARG A 524 11.81 27.69 -18.38
N ASP A 525 11.66 28.83 -17.71
CA ASP A 525 12.67 29.37 -16.82
C ASP A 525 12.88 28.45 -15.61
N ASP A 526 11.83 27.98 -14.97
CA ASP A 526 11.91 27.06 -13.83
C ASP A 526 12.62 25.75 -14.22
N PHE A 527 12.32 25.19 -15.41
CA PHE A 527 13.00 23.98 -15.91
C PHE A 527 14.44 24.22 -16.37
N ASN A 528 14.77 25.39 -16.88
CA ASN A 528 16.15 25.75 -17.17
C ASN A 528 16.99 25.86 -15.88
N GLU A 529 16.43 26.40 -14.80
CA GLU A 529 17.10 26.42 -13.48
C GLU A 529 17.28 24.99 -12.91
N LEU A 530 16.28 24.12 -13.07
CA LEU A 530 16.41 22.72 -12.73
C LEU A 530 17.54 22.04 -13.53
N ASN A 531 17.57 22.23 -14.84
CA ASN A 531 18.58 21.64 -15.72
C ASN A 531 20.01 22.02 -15.33
N LYS A 532 20.24 23.22 -14.78
CA LYS A 532 21.58 23.64 -14.28
C LYS A 532 22.07 22.75 -13.13
N LYS A 533 21.18 22.14 -12.37
CA LYS A 533 21.51 21.23 -11.26
C LYS A 533 21.72 19.79 -11.74
N LEU A 534 21.20 19.43 -12.91
CA LEU A 534 21.28 18.08 -13.45
C LEU A 534 22.54 17.89 -14.30
N PRO A 535 23.19 16.72 -14.26
CA PRO A 535 24.23 16.34 -15.21
C PRO A 535 23.74 16.48 -16.66
N ASN A 536 24.61 16.85 -17.58
CA ASN A 536 24.24 17.12 -18.99
C ASN A 536 23.42 16.00 -19.64
N TYR A 537 23.71 14.73 -19.31
CA TYR A 537 23.01 13.58 -19.89
C TYR A 537 21.62 13.32 -19.26
N LYS A 538 21.29 13.96 -18.13
CA LYS A 538 19.99 13.90 -17.45
C LYS A 538 19.14 15.16 -17.70
N GLN A 539 19.62 16.14 -18.46
CA GLN A 539 18.90 17.37 -18.72
C GLN A 539 17.70 17.14 -19.64
N ILE A 540 16.56 17.71 -19.24
CA ILE A 540 15.32 17.68 -20.00
C ILE A 540 15.47 18.65 -21.18
N GLN A 541 15.13 18.20 -22.37
CA GLN A 541 15.23 18.99 -23.61
C GLN A 541 13.87 19.47 -24.11
N TYR A 542 12.80 18.83 -23.63
CA TYR A 542 11.46 19.14 -24.09
C TYR A 542 10.40 18.85 -23.00
N ILE A 543 9.43 19.76 -22.83
CA ILE A 543 8.32 19.61 -21.91
C ILE A 543 7.03 19.46 -22.71
N ASN A 544 6.27 18.42 -22.45
CA ASN A 544 4.94 18.21 -22.96
C ASN A 544 3.89 18.55 -21.89
N LEU A 545 2.90 19.38 -22.22
CA LEU A 545 1.88 19.88 -21.30
C LEU A 545 0.49 19.35 -21.72
N PRO A 546 0.05 18.21 -21.20
CA PRO A 546 -1.31 17.71 -21.48
C PRO A 546 -2.38 18.60 -20.83
N ASN A 547 -3.54 18.67 -21.46
CA ASN A 547 -4.69 19.40 -20.94
C ASN A 547 -5.51 18.61 -19.92
N VAL A 548 -5.26 17.31 -19.81
CA VAL A 548 -5.96 16.39 -18.92
C VAL A 548 -4.97 15.61 -18.07
N GLU A 549 -5.41 15.23 -16.87
CA GLU A 549 -4.64 14.40 -15.95
C GLU A 549 -4.32 13.04 -16.57
N TYR A 550 -3.14 12.49 -16.25
CA TYR A 550 -2.76 11.18 -16.75
C TYR A 550 -3.60 10.06 -16.14
N ILE A 551 -3.81 8.99 -16.93
CA ILE A 551 -4.51 7.80 -16.46
C ILE A 551 -3.67 7.11 -15.38
N LYS A 552 -4.32 6.81 -14.24
CA LYS A 552 -3.70 6.19 -13.06
C LYS A 552 -4.28 4.81 -12.76
N THR A 553 -3.51 4.03 -12.04
CA THR A 553 -3.98 2.78 -11.43
C THR A 553 -4.88 3.07 -10.22
N SER A 554 -5.51 2.04 -9.63
CA SER A 554 -6.24 2.16 -8.36
C SER A 554 -5.35 2.65 -7.20
N THR A 555 -4.04 2.39 -7.25
CA THR A 555 -3.03 2.95 -6.33
C THR A 555 -2.52 4.32 -6.74
N ARG A 556 -3.19 5.01 -7.69
CA ARG A 556 -2.84 6.35 -8.17
C ARG A 556 -1.47 6.48 -8.86
N LYS A 557 -0.86 5.38 -9.30
CA LYS A 557 0.35 5.40 -10.13
C LYS A 557 0.01 5.68 -11.59
N ILE A 558 0.78 6.57 -12.25
CA ILE A 558 0.58 6.92 -13.66
C ILE A 558 0.87 5.70 -14.55
N LYS A 559 -0.01 5.43 -15.51
CA LYS A 559 0.20 4.43 -16.54
C LYS A 559 1.11 5.01 -17.64
N ARG A 560 2.42 4.78 -17.53
CA ARG A 560 3.44 5.38 -18.42
C ARG A 560 3.18 5.14 -19.91
N ASP A 561 2.70 3.95 -20.29
CA ASP A 561 2.43 3.60 -21.68
C ASP A 561 1.42 4.54 -22.33
N THR A 562 0.47 5.07 -21.55
CA THR A 562 -0.52 6.04 -22.07
C THR A 562 0.08 7.42 -22.33
N VAL A 563 1.19 7.75 -21.69
CA VAL A 563 1.89 9.03 -21.87
C VAL A 563 2.75 8.99 -23.13
N LEU A 564 3.46 7.88 -23.37
CA LEU A 564 4.35 7.71 -24.53
C LEU A 564 3.61 7.82 -25.86
N ASN A 565 2.36 7.34 -25.90
CA ASN A 565 1.54 7.35 -27.11
C ASN A 565 0.93 8.73 -27.44
N ASN A 566 0.96 9.68 -26.49
CA ASN A 566 0.33 11.01 -26.63
C ASN A 566 1.35 12.16 -26.71
N HIS A 567 2.59 11.87 -27.10
CA HIS A 567 3.63 12.88 -27.24
C HIS A 567 3.40 13.79 -28.45
N ASN A 568 3.49 15.11 -28.25
CA ASN A 568 3.33 16.11 -29.31
C ASN A 568 4.37 17.23 -29.18
N PHE A 569 5.30 17.32 -30.14
CA PHE A 569 6.30 18.38 -30.19
C PHE A 569 5.76 19.76 -30.59
N GLU A 570 4.62 19.82 -31.28
CA GLU A 570 4.07 21.10 -31.78
C GLU A 570 3.53 21.96 -30.64
N THR A 571 2.97 21.33 -29.62
CA THR A 571 2.34 22.00 -28.47
C THR A 571 3.22 22.11 -27.24
N GLY A 572 4.38 21.47 -27.21
CA GLY A 572 5.28 21.45 -26.07
C GLY A 572 6.19 22.68 -25.95
N ILE A 573 7.06 22.70 -24.94
CA ILE A 573 8.07 23.73 -24.68
C ILE A 573 9.44 23.12 -24.94
N LYS A 574 10.22 23.73 -25.84
CA LYS A 574 11.62 23.39 -26.02
C LYS A 574 12.44 24.17 -24.99
N LEU A 575 13.34 23.48 -24.28
CA LEU A 575 14.31 24.04 -23.32
C LEU A 575 15.62 24.36 -23.98
#